data_c0222e4ab699d9bd71cd35307703a70c
#
_entry.id   c0222e4ab699d9bd71cd35307703a70c
#
_cell.length_a   1.000
_cell.length_b   1.000
_cell.length_c   1.000
_cell.angle_alpha   90.00
_cell.angle_beta   90.00
_cell.angle_gamma   90.00
#
_symmetry.space_group_name_H-M   'P 1'
#
loop_
_entity.id
_entity.type
_entity.pdbx_description
1 polymer ?
#
loop_
_entity_poly.entity_id
_entity_poly.type
_entity_poly.pdbx_seq_one_letter_code
_entity_poly.pdbx_strand_id
1 'polypeptide(L)'
;MKTGNMRKCLTAAIVSALTLTFGFVQAEPLKIGYSDWPGWVAWEIGIKKKWFAEEGVEVEFSWYDYVASMDAYAAGQIDAVAMTNGDALVTGATGKPSVGIIINDYSNGNDMVVASPGIESLADLAGKKIGLEEGFVTHLLFLKGMELADLAADSVTIVNTPTNETPQVLSSGAVDAIAAWQPSSGEALKLVSGSKPIFTSADAPGIIYDLLFVDAESLEARRDDWKKVVKVWYRIVEFLKDEDNLDEALEILSARVSISPEEYEPFFAGTYILSAEEVVPIWEKSEGLGSIYGSTVISDEFNVKYEVYEKPLETEKYLDPSLTMEVLAEMAE
;
A
#
# COMPACT_ATOMS: atom_id res chain seq x y z
N MET A 1 69.94 3.70 73.48
CA MET A 1 68.79 4.61 73.40
C MET A 1 68.72 5.15 71.99
N LYS A 2 67.81 4.66 71.19
CA LYS A 2 67.11 5.38 70.08
C LYS A 2 66.21 4.38 69.37
N THR A 3 64.94 4.58 69.58
CA THR A 3 63.84 3.83 69.02
C THR A 3 63.67 4.21 67.54
N GLY A 4 63.62 3.25 66.61
CA GLY A 4 63.31 3.44 65.22
C GLY A 4 61.93 2.92 64.90
N ASN A 5 61.04 3.83 64.53
CA ASN A 5 59.68 3.54 64.08
C ASN A 5 59.67 2.90 62.67
N MET A 6 59.12 1.72 62.57
CA MET A 6 58.85 1.03 61.34
C MET A 6 57.43 1.35 60.85
N ARG A 7 57.32 2.21 59.84
CA ARG A 7 56.06 2.53 59.18
C ARG A 7 55.69 1.37 58.24
N LYS A 8 54.57 0.73 58.52
CA LYS A 8 53.94 -0.23 57.62
C LYS A 8 53.17 0.55 56.51
N CYS A 9 53.61 0.45 55.29
CA CYS A 9 52.79 0.88 54.14
C CYS A 9 51.77 -0.19 53.77
N LEU A 10 50.52 0.12 54.00
CA LEU A 10 49.39 -0.66 53.44
C LEU A 10 49.15 -0.18 52.02
N THR A 11 49.42 -1.02 51.05
CA THR A 11 49.03 -0.81 49.65
C THR A 11 47.60 -1.32 49.44
N ALA A 12 46.65 -0.41 49.36
CA ALA A 12 45.29 -0.76 48.99
C ALA A 12 45.19 -0.90 47.48
N ALA A 13 45.01 -2.12 46.97
CA ALA A 13 44.68 -2.39 45.59
C ALA A 13 43.20 -2.08 45.31
N ILE A 14 42.94 -1.00 44.62
CA ILE A 14 41.61 -0.68 44.09
C ILE A 14 41.37 -1.51 42.83
N VAL A 15 40.56 -2.56 42.95
CA VAL A 15 40.03 -3.30 41.81
C VAL A 15 38.85 -2.52 41.28
N SER A 16 39.07 -1.72 40.18
CA SER A 16 38.01 -1.10 39.41
C SER A 16 37.30 -2.17 38.60
N ALA A 17 36.12 -2.61 39.05
CA ALA A 17 35.23 -3.42 38.22
C ALA A 17 34.64 -2.51 37.12
N LEU A 18 35.13 -2.64 35.88
CA LEU A 18 34.49 -2.08 34.69
C LEU A 18 33.20 -2.90 34.44
N THR A 19 32.07 -2.39 34.88
CA THR A 19 30.74 -2.87 34.43
C THR A 19 30.54 -2.38 32.99
N LEU A 20 30.78 -3.26 32.01
CA LEU A 20 30.30 -3.07 30.64
C LEU A 20 28.79 -3.14 30.66
N THR A 21 28.15 -1.99 30.72
CA THR A 21 26.74 -1.86 30.38
C THR A 21 26.65 -2.01 28.88
N PHE A 22 26.29 -3.20 28.40
CA PHE A 22 25.76 -3.37 27.06
C PHE A 22 24.42 -2.60 27.04
N GLY A 23 24.47 -1.34 26.62
CA GLY A 23 23.28 -0.63 26.20
C GLY A 23 22.73 -1.41 25.00
N PHE A 24 21.54 -1.98 25.15
CA PHE A 24 20.77 -2.40 23.98
C PHE A 24 20.54 -1.14 23.16
N VAL A 25 21.24 -1.03 22.04
CA VAL A 25 20.88 -0.06 20.99
C VAL A 25 19.55 -0.57 20.46
N GLN A 26 18.47 0.02 20.88
CA GLN A 26 17.15 -0.24 20.32
C GLN A 26 17.22 0.17 18.85
N ALA A 27 16.88 -0.74 17.97
CA ALA A 27 16.83 -0.43 16.55
C ALA A 27 15.79 0.68 16.31
N GLU A 28 16.09 1.59 15.40
CA GLU A 28 15.11 2.61 14.99
C GLU A 28 13.82 1.93 14.49
N PRO A 29 12.62 2.51 14.74
CA PRO A 29 11.37 1.97 14.21
C PRO A 29 11.43 1.81 12.69
N LEU A 30 10.81 0.76 12.15
CA LEU A 30 10.53 0.68 10.72
C LEU A 30 9.50 1.73 10.36
N LYS A 31 9.82 2.58 9.38
CA LYS A 31 8.93 3.66 8.93
C LYS A 31 8.15 3.22 7.71
N ILE A 32 6.83 3.21 7.84
CA ILE A 32 5.91 2.72 6.80
C ILE A 32 4.95 3.83 6.41
N GLY A 33 4.91 4.20 5.13
CA GLY A 33 3.95 5.15 4.57
C GLY A 33 2.72 4.43 4.01
N TYR A 34 1.54 5.01 4.21
CA TYR A 34 0.28 4.50 3.66
C TYR A 34 -0.73 5.65 3.48
N SER A 35 -1.80 5.39 2.75
CA SER A 35 -2.87 6.35 2.47
C SER A 35 -4.26 5.76 2.74
N ASP A 36 -5.29 6.39 2.19
CA ASP A 36 -6.71 6.13 2.48
C ASP A 36 -7.32 4.91 1.78
N TRP A 37 -6.55 4.17 0.96
CA TRP A 37 -7.05 2.94 0.36
C TRP A 37 -7.55 1.93 1.42
N PRO A 38 -8.76 1.40 1.30
CA PRO A 38 -9.34 0.55 2.34
C PRO A 38 -8.50 -0.66 2.74
N GLY A 39 -7.80 -1.29 1.79
CA GLY A 39 -6.90 -2.40 2.05
C GLY A 39 -5.68 -2.00 2.88
N TRP A 40 -5.16 -0.79 2.71
CA TRP A 40 -4.04 -0.28 3.51
C TRP A 40 -4.49 0.27 4.86
N VAL A 41 -5.69 0.83 4.95
CA VAL A 41 -6.28 1.24 6.23
C VAL A 41 -6.42 0.04 7.19
N ALA A 42 -6.44 -1.20 6.70
CA ALA A 42 -6.44 -2.41 7.51
C ALA A 42 -5.26 -2.49 8.51
N TRP A 43 -4.12 -1.85 8.24
CA TRP A 43 -3.01 -1.75 9.18
C TRP A 43 -3.39 -1.11 10.52
N GLU A 44 -4.42 -0.26 10.54
CA GLU A 44 -4.91 0.38 11.78
C GLU A 44 -5.34 -0.62 12.84
N ILE A 45 -5.80 -1.80 12.45
CA ILE A 45 -6.16 -2.86 13.40
C ILE A 45 -4.92 -3.30 14.19
N GLY A 46 -3.83 -3.61 13.51
CA GLY A 46 -2.57 -3.99 14.16
C GLY A 46 -1.98 -2.86 15.01
N ILE A 47 -2.08 -1.62 14.55
CA ILE A 47 -1.65 -0.41 15.26
C ILE A 47 -2.49 -0.24 16.52
N LYS A 48 -3.82 -0.23 16.41
CA LYS A 48 -4.75 -0.01 17.51
C LYS A 48 -4.67 -1.10 18.57
N LYS A 49 -4.55 -2.35 18.13
CA LYS A 49 -4.42 -3.52 19.00
C LYS A 49 -2.99 -3.73 19.51
N LYS A 50 -2.01 -2.93 19.09
CA LYS A 50 -0.59 -2.99 19.49
C LYS A 50 0.10 -4.31 19.15
N TRP A 51 -0.34 -4.98 18.11
CA TRP A 51 0.19 -6.29 17.73
C TRP A 51 1.65 -6.25 17.27
N PHE A 52 2.12 -5.15 16.71
CA PHE A 52 3.54 -4.97 16.40
C PHE A 52 4.42 -5.02 17.66
N ALA A 53 3.99 -4.37 18.74
CA ALA A 53 4.72 -4.41 20.00
C ALA A 53 4.66 -5.81 20.66
N GLU A 54 3.56 -6.54 20.52
CA GLU A 54 3.42 -7.93 20.97
C GLU A 54 4.39 -8.86 20.23
N GLU A 55 4.57 -8.67 18.90
CA GLU A 55 5.56 -9.39 18.08
C GLU A 55 7.01 -8.90 18.32
N GLY A 56 7.21 -7.84 19.10
CA GLY A 56 8.53 -7.30 19.41
C GLY A 56 9.19 -6.62 18.21
N VAL A 57 8.42 -5.89 17.41
CA VAL A 57 8.90 -4.99 16.37
C VAL A 57 8.36 -3.58 16.60
N GLU A 58 9.22 -2.58 16.45
CA GLU A 58 8.81 -1.18 16.49
C GLU A 58 8.57 -0.69 15.07
N VAL A 59 7.37 -0.15 14.84
CA VAL A 59 6.96 0.41 13.56
C VAL A 59 6.37 1.81 13.77
N GLU A 60 6.62 2.69 12.82
CA GLU A 60 6.04 4.01 12.73
C GLU A 60 5.26 4.12 11.41
N PHE A 61 3.93 4.09 11.52
CA PHE A 61 3.06 4.27 10.38
C PHE A 61 2.76 5.76 10.19
N SER A 62 3.05 6.28 8.99
CA SER A 62 2.82 7.67 8.62
C SER A 62 1.77 7.75 7.52
N TRP A 63 0.78 8.62 7.73
CA TRP A 63 -0.27 8.89 6.77
C TRP A 63 0.16 9.94 5.76
N TYR A 64 -0.12 9.68 4.49
CA TYR A 64 0.17 10.57 3.36
C TYR A 64 -1.01 10.61 2.39
N ASP A 65 -1.07 11.66 1.58
CA ASP A 65 -1.72 11.54 0.28
C ASP A 65 -0.94 10.54 -0.58
N TYR A 66 -1.61 9.79 -1.44
CA TYR A 66 -1.03 8.62 -2.09
C TYR A 66 0.30 8.89 -2.79
N VAL A 67 0.33 9.83 -3.76
CA VAL A 67 1.57 10.15 -4.50
C VAL A 67 2.65 10.69 -3.56
N ALA A 68 2.28 11.48 -2.54
CA ALA A 68 3.21 11.98 -1.54
C ALA A 68 3.88 10.87 -0.71
N SER A 69 3.22 9.71 -0.51
CA SER A 69 3.83 8.55 0.14
C SER A 69 4.96 7.96 -0.68
N MET A 70 4.79 7.88 -2.00
CA MET A 70 5.82 7.41 -2.94
C MET A 70 6.98 8.39 -3.04
N ASP A 71 6.71 9.69 -3.02
CA ASP A 71 7.75 10.73 -2.97
C ASP A 71 8.57 10.65 -1.67
N ALA A 72 7.92 10.42 -0.53
CA ALA A 72 8.60 10.23 0.76
C ALA A 72 9.49 8.98 0.74
N TYR A 73 9.01 7.88 0.12
CA TYR A 73 9.80 6.67 -0.08
C TYR A 73 11.00 6.93 -1.01
N ALA A 74 10.77 7.54 -2.17
CA ALA A 74 11.84 7.88 -3.13
C ALA A 74 12.91 8.78 -2.51
N ALA A 75 12.51 9.69 -1.61
CA ALA A 75 13.42 10.55 -0.84
C ALA A 75 14.15 9.82 0.31
N GLY A 76 13.85 8.53 0.57
CA GLY A 76 14.45 7.76 1.67
C GLY A 76 14.00 8.22 3.07
N GLN A 77 12.83 8.83 3.18
CA GLN A 77 12.27 9.28 4.47
C GLN A 77 11.55 8.15 5.21
N ILE A 78 11.11 7.13 4.48
CA ILE A 78 10.43 5.92 4.98
C ILE A 78 11.10 4.67 4.40
N ASP A 79 11.01 3.54 5.13
CA ASP A 79 11.61 2.26 4.77
C ASP A 79 10.71 1.43 3.86
N ALA A 80 9.40 1.66 3.93
CA ALA A 80 8.40 0.97 3.13
C ALA A 80 7.21 1.86 2.83
N VAL A 81 6.49 1.52 1.77
CA VAL A 81 5.28 2.22 1.34
C VAL A 81 4.23 1.23 0.83
N ALA A 82 2.98 1.47 1.20
CA ALA A 82 1.85 0.76 0.61
C ALA A 82 1.48 1.44 -0.72
N MET A 83 1.60 0.68 -1.81
CA MET A 83 1.29 1.17 -3.17
C MET A 83 0.88 0.01 -4.09
N THR A 84 0.39 0.34 -5.27
CA THR A 84 0.02 -0.68 -6.26
C THR A 84 1.24 -1.30 -6.93
N ASN A 85 1.07 -2.50 -7.49
CA ASN A 85 2.15 -3.15 -8.25
C ASN A 85 2.59 -2.32 -9.47
N GLY A 86 1.66 -1.62 -10.12
CA GLY A 86 1.98 -0.74 -11.24
C GLY A 86 2.78 0.50 -10.83
N ASP A 87 2.38 1.14 -9.73
CA ASP A 87 3.01 2.37 -9.24
C ASP A 87 4.39 2.11 -8.61
N ALA A 88 4.63 0.90 -8.10
CA ALA A 88 5.96 0.47 -7.69
C ALA A 88 6.96 0.49 -8.86
N LEU A 89 6.52 0.15 -10.07
CA LEU A 89 7.34 0.26 -11.28
C LEU A 89 7.64 1.72 -11.63
N VAL A 90 6.63 2.60 -11.53
CA VAL A 90 6.79 4.04 -11.78
C VAL A 90 7.80 4.65 -10.80
N THR A 91 7.67 4.33 -9.51
CA THR A 91 8.60 4.77 -8.47
C THR A 91 10.01 4.24 -8.72
N GLY A 92 10.13 2.97 -9.14
CA GLY A 92 11.41 2.35 -9.50
C GLY A 92 12.06 2.95 -10.74
N ALA A 93 11.27 3.31 -11.76
CA ALA A 93 11.75 3.98 -12.96
C ALA A 93 12.33 5.38 -12.67
N THR A 94 11.85 6.04 -11.62
CA THR A 94 12.39 7.33 -11.14
C THR A 94 13.65 7.19 -10.30
N GLY A 95 14.11 5.96 -10.03
CA GLY A 95 15.41 5.66 -9.42
C GLY A 95 15.39 5.09 -8.01
N LYS A 96 14.21 4.81 -7.43
CA LYS A 96 14.10 4.16 -6.12
C LYS A 96 13.28 2.86 -6.24
N PRO A 97 13.90 1.75 -6.71
CA PRO A 97 13.21 0.46 -6.77
C PRO A 97 12.90 -0.06 -5.35
N SER A 98 11.86 -0.86 -5.26
CA SER A 98 11.37 -1.47 -4.04
C SER A 98 11.02 -2.93 -4.25
N VAL A 99 10.80 -3.67 -3.16
CA VAL A 99 10.46 -5.10 -3.20
C VAL A 99 9.14 -5.32 -2.48
N GLY A 100 8.11 -5.79 -3.18
CA GLY A 100 6.81 -6.18 -2.61
C GLY A 100 6.94 -7.50 -1.86
N ILE A 101 6.65 -7.48 -0.57
CA ILE A 101 6.78 -8.64 0.32
C ILE A 101 5.45 -9.16 0.85
N ILE A 102 4.39 -8.33 0.80
CA ILE A 102 3.03 -8.67 1.21
C ILE A 102 2.09 -8.23 0.09
N ILE A 103 1.21 -9.09 -0.38
CA ILE A 103 0.03 -8.70 -1.13
C ILE A 103 -1.08 -8.47 -0.12
N ASN A 104 -1.51 -7.21 0.02
CA ASN A 104 -2.58 -6.84 0.94
C ASN A 104 -3.94 -7.27 0.40
N ASP A 105 -4.21 -6.91 -0.83
CA ASP A 105 -5.48 -7.12 -1.51
C ASP A 105 -5.36 -6.93 -3.02
N TYR A 106 -6.48 -7.07 -3.71
CA TYR A 106 -6.67 -6.52 -5.05
C TYR A 106 -7.97 -5.72 -5.12
N SER A 107 -7.97 -4.69 -5.94
CA SER A 107 -9.16 -3.87 -6.16
C SER A 107 -10.21 -4.64 -6.94
N ASN A 108 -11.44 -4.64 -6.43
CA ASN A 108 -12.59 -5.36 -6.99
C ASN A 108 -13.86 -4.49 -7.02
N GLY A 109 -13.72 -3.27 -7.57
CA GLY A 109 -14.82 -2.34 -7.74
C GLY A 109 -14.66 -0.99 -7.02
N ASN A 110 -13.70 -0.85 -6.10
CA ASN A 110 -13.45 0.40 -5.38
C ASN A 110 -12.68 1.43 -6.19
N ASP A 111 -11.82 0.99 -7.12
CA ASP A 111 -11.32 1.86 -8.18
C ASP A 111 -12.34 1.95 -9.29
N MET A 112 -12.74 3.16 -9.64
CA MET A 112 -13.81 3.34 -10.61
C MET A 112 -13.66 4.62 -11.43
N VAL A 113 -14.20 4.57 -12.64
CA VAL A 113 -14.48 5.75 -13.47
C VAL A 113 -15.89 6.20 -13.16
N VAL A 114 -16.03 7.35 -12.50
CA VAL A 114 -17.32 7.97 -12.16
C VAL A 114 -17.62 9.08 -13.13
N ALA A 115 -18.78 9.04 -13.77
CA ALA A 115 -19.19 10.02 -14.78
C ALA A 115 -20.35 10.90 -14.32
N SER A 116 -20.38 12.13 -14.81
CA SER A 116 -21.47 13.08 -14.63
C SER A 116 -22.77 12.56 -15.25
N PRO A 117 -23.95 13.06 -14.80
CA PRO A 117 -25.24 12.67 -15.36
C PRO A 117 -25.30 12.84 -16.88
N GLY A 118 -25.86 11.84 -17.57
CA GLY A 118 -26.01 11.84 -19.03
C GLY A 118 -24.84 11.18 -19.77
N ILE A 119 -23.82 10.70 -19.07
CA ILE A 119 -22.75 9.85 -19.56
C ILE A 119 -23.01 8.43 -19.04
N GLU A 120 -23.28 7.50 -19.96
CA GLU A 120 -23.76 6.17 -19.63
C GLU A 120 -22.67 5.09 -19.75
N SER A 121 -21.61 5.37 -20.54
CA SER A 121 -20.53 4.45 -20.87
C SER A 121 -19.22 5.18 -21.16
N LEU A 122 -18.11 4.45 -21.24
CA LEU A 122 -16.82 4.99 -21.66
C LEU A 122 -16.87 5.60 -23.06
N ALA A 123 -17.71 5.08 -23.97
CA ALA A 123 -17.85 5.60 -25.32
C ALA A 123 -18.40 7.05 -25.34
N ASP A 124 -19.19 7.41 -24.34
CA ASP A 124 -19.75 8.75 -24.22
C ASP A 124 -18.74 9.79 -23.76
N LEU A 125 -17.52 9.36 -23.37
CA LEU A 125 -16.42 10.25 -22.99
C LEU A 125 -15.65 10.84 -24.19
N ALA A 126 -15.92 10.39 -25.40
CA ALA A 126 -15.24 10.93 -26.59
C ALA A 126 -15.40 12.47 -26.68
N GLY A 127 -14.29 13.19 -26.76
CA GLY A 127 -14.22 14.66 -26.78
C GLY A 127 -14.44 15.34 -25.43
N LYS A 128 -14.57 14.57 -24.33
CA LYS A 128 -14.81 15.07 -22.97
C LYS A 128 -13.51 15.13 -22.15
N LYS A 129 -13.64 15.56 -20.88
CA LYS A 129 -12.55 15.67 -19.93
C LYS A 129 -12.70 14.68 -18.79
N ILE A 130 -11.61 14.05 -18.38
CA ILE A 130 -11.54 13.20 -17.20
C ILE A 130 -10.49 13.72 -16.23
N GLY A 131 -10.82 13.82 -14.93
CA GLY A 131 -9.87 14.12 -13.85
C GLY A 131 -9.32 12.81 -13.24
N LEU A 132 -8.01 12.68 -13.21
CA LEU A 132 -7.33 11.50 -12.64
C LEU A 132 -5.85 11.83 -12.36
N GLU A 133 -5.17 11.00 -11.57
CA GLU A 133 -3.72 11.10 -11.39
C GLU A 133 -3.00 10.51 -12.60
N GLU A 134 -2.43 11.40 -13.44
CA GLU A 134 -1.78 10.99 -14.68
C GLU A 134 -0.49 10.22 -14.41
N GLY A 135 -0.35 9.05 -15.05
CA GLY A 135 0.82 8.17 -14.90
C GLY A 135 0.74 7.17 -13.75
N PHE A 136 -0.32 7.20 -12.94
CA PHE A 136 -0.53 6.32 -11.79
C PHE A 136 -1.75 5.40 -11.96
N VAL A 137 -2.12 4.67 -10.91
CA VAL A 137 -3.15 3.62 -10.93
C VAL A 137 -4.48 4.05 -11.53
N THR A 138 -4.96 5.27 -11.28
CA THR A 138 -6.22 5.76 -11.85
C THR A 138 -6.15 5.96 -13.35
N HIS A 139 -4.98 6.32 -13.86
CA HIS A 139 -4.71 6.40 -15.30
C HIS A 139 -4.68 4.99 -15.92
N LEU A 140 -4.01 4.02 -15.28
CA LEU A 140 -4.01 2.61 -15.70
C LEU A 140 -5.44 2.07 -15.80
N LEU A 141 -6.27 2.26 -14.76
CA LEU A 141 -7.66 1.82 -14.74
C LEU A 141 -8.47 2.40 -15.91
N PHE A 142 -8.40 3.73 -16.08
CA PHE A 142 -9.13 4.42 -17.15
C PHE A 142 -8.74 3.90 -18.53
N LEU A 143 -7.45 3.83 -18.82
CA LEU A 143 -6.96 3.39 -20.11
C LEU A 143 -7.20 1.90 -20.36
N LYS A 144 -7.21 1.07 -19.30
CA LYS A 144 -7.63 -0.34 -19.41
C LYS A 144 -9.10 -0.45 -19.79
N GLY A 145 -9.95 0.38 -19.21
CA GLY A 145 -11.35 0.48 -19.62
C GLY A 145 -11.50 0.89 -21.08
N MET A 146 -10.76 1.90 -21.55
CA MET A 146 -10.77 2.34 -22.95
C MET A 146 -10.32 1.21 -23.89
N GLU A 147 -9.27 0.47 -23.52
CA GLU A 147 -8.78 -0.68 -24.29
C GLU A 147 -9.83 -1.79 -24.42
N LEU A 148 -10.48 -2.17 -23.28
CA LEU A 148 -11.51 -3.20 -23.28
C LEU A 148 -12.77 -2.79 -24.05
N ALA A 149 -13.02 -1.49 -24.15
CA ALA A 149 -14.13 -0.92 -24.94
C ALA A 149 -13.78 -0.66 -26.42
N ASP A 150 -12.54 -0.99 -26.86
CA ASP A 150 -12.00 -0.70 -28.21
C ASP A 150 -12.08 0.80 -28.56
N LEU A 151 -11.75 1.66 -27.60
CA LEU A 151 -11.78 3.11 -27.73
C LEU A 151 -10.35 3.69 -27.75
N ALA A 152 -10.18 4.77 -28.54
CA ALA A 152 -8.90 5.47 -28.61
C ALA A 152 -8.66 6.28 -27.33
N ALA A 153 -7.52 6.07 -26.69
CA ALA A 153 -7.15 6.77 -25.43
C ALA A 153 -7.09 8.29 -25.60
N ASP A 154 -6.63 8.78 -26.76
CA ASP A 154 -6.52 10.20 -27.12
C ASP A 154 -7.86 10.85 -27.49
N SER A 155 -8.95 10.10 -27.50
CA SER A 155 -10.30 10.65 -27.68
C SER A 155 -10.82 11.44 -26.47
N VAL A 156 -10.14 11.36 -25.31
CA VAL A 156 -10.52 12.00 -24.05
C VAL A 156 -9.37 12.90 -23.56
N THR A 157 -9.72 14.08 -23.04
CA THR A 157 -8.71 15.00 -22.47
C THR A 157 -8.50 14.68 -20.99
N ILE A 158 -7.29 14.27 -20.62
CA ILE A 158 -6.91 14.06 -19.21
C ILE A 158 -6.62 15.40 -18.54
N VAL A 159 -7.13 15.58 -17.33
CA VAL A 159 -6.84 16.69 -16.43
C VAL A 159 -6.18 16.09 -15.19
N ASN A 160 -4.86 16.26 -15.07
CA ASN A 160 -4.14 15.73 -13.92
C ASN A 160 -4.70 16.31 -12.62
N THR A 161 -5.24 15.43 -11.78
CA THR A 161 -6.00 15.78 -10.57
C THR A 161 -5.67 14.78 -9.47
N PRO A 162 -5.15 15.23 -8.31
CA PRO A 162 -5.00 14.36 -7.13
C PRO A 162 -6.31 13.68 -6.77
N THR A 163 -6.25 12.41 -6.39
CA THR A 163 -7.46 11.61 -6.16
C THR A 163 -8.39 12.24 -5.10
N ASN A 164 -7.85 12.78 -4.02
CA ASN A 164 -8.60 13.46 -2.97
C ASN A 164 -9.30 14.77 -3.43
N GLU A 165 -8.90 15.34 -4.56
CA GLU A 165 -9.51 16.54 -5.16
C GLU A 165 -10.57 16.20 -6.21
N THR A 166 -10.61 14.96 -6.71
CA THR A 166 -11.50 14.55 -7.82
C THR A 166 -12.98 14.77 -7.53
N PRO A 167 -13.52 14.57 -6.29
CA PRO A 167 -14.94 14.83 -6.01
C PRO A 167 -15.36 16.28 -6.27
N GLN A 168 -14.52 17.22 -5.82
CA GLN A 168 -14.77 18.65 -5.99
C GLN A 168 -14.61 19.08 -7.45
N VAL A 169 -13.62 18.53 -8.16
CA VAL A 169 -13.39 18.84 -9.58
C VAL A 169 -14.57 18.36 -10.42
N LEU A 170 -15.12 17.14 -10.16
CA LEU A 170 -16.31 16.65 -10.83
C LEU A 170 -17.53 17.52 -10.50
N SER A 171 -17.76 17.84 -9.22
CA SER A 171 -18.92 18.61 -8.78
C SER A 171 -18.94 20.04 -9.29
N SER A 172 -17.77 20.62 -9.56
CA SER A 172 -17.64 21.95 -10.16
C SER A 172 -17.98 21.98 -11.66
N GLY A 173 -18.06 20.82 -12.32
CA GLY A 173 -18.20 20.69 -13.77
C GLY A 173 -16.94 21.03 -14.56
N ALA A 174 -15.77 21.07 -13.92
CA ALA A 174 -14.50 21.30 -14.61
C ALA A 174 -14.08 20.10 -15.48
N VAL A 175 -14.55 18.91 -15.11
CA VAL A 175 -14.42 17.65 -15.84
C VAL A 175 -15.77 16.96 -16.00
N ASP A 176 -15.88 16.06 -16.95
CA ASP A 176 -17.09 15.28 -17.25
C ASP A 176 -17.13 13.93 -16.51
N ALA A 177 -15.95 13.42 -16.17
CA ALA A 177 -15.76 12.20 -15.40
C ALA A 177 -14.49 12.29 -14.54
N ILE A 178 -14.35 11.36 -13.60
CA ILE A 178 -13.14 11.16 -12.82
C ILE A 178 -12.76 9.69 -12.80
N ALA A 179 -11.50 9.37 -12.58
CA ALA A 179 -11.07 8.06 -12.12
C ALA A 179 -10.49 8.21 -10.71
N ALA A 180 -11.04 7.45 -9.77
CA ALA A 180 -10.70 7.56 -8.35
C ALA A 180 -11.03 6.26 -7.62
N TRP A 181 -10.48 6.09 -6.44
CA TRP A 181 -10.79 5.00 -5.51
C TRP A 181 -11.58 5.49 -4.28
N GLN A 182 -12.07 4.54 -3.46
CA GLN A 182 -12.70 4.86 -2.18
C GLN A 182 -11.69 5.38 -1.16
N PRO A 183 -12.04 6.44 -0.39
CA PRO A 183 -13.38 7.03 -0.24
C PRO A 183 -13.75 8.10 -1.29
N SER A 184 -12.79 8.61 -2.07
CA SER A 184 -13.00 9.74 -2.99
C SER A 184 -14.05 9.46 -4.07
N SER A 185 -14.05 8.27 -4.67
CA SER A 185 -15.07 7.89 -5.65
C SER A 185 -16.49 7.90 -5.06
N GLY A 186 -16.64 7.42 -3.81
CA GLY A 186 -17.91 7.45 -3.09
C GLY A 186 -18.36 8.85 -2.72
N GLU A 187 -17.43 9.75 -2.37
CA GLU A 187 -17.73 11.16 -2.14
C GLU A 187 -18.24 11.83 -3.42
N ALA A 188 -17.60 11.57 -4.55
CA ALA A 188 -18.04 12.10 -5.85
C ALA A 188 -19.47 11.66 -6.19
N LEU A 189 -19.81 10.37 -5.95
CA LEU A 189 -21.15 9.85 -6.16
C LEU A 189 -22.20 10.51 -5.25
N LYS A 190 -21.83 10.93 -4.04
CA LYS A 190 -22.70 11.68 -3.12
C LYS A 190 -22.85 13.14 -3.52
N LEU A 191 -21.77 13.81 -3.93
CA LEU A 191 -21.75 15.22 -4.27
C LEU A 191 -22.45 15.52 -5.60
N VAL A 192 -22.36 14.64 -6.58
CA VAL A 192 -22.92 14.83 -7.92
C VAL A 192 -24.15 13.93 -8.11
N SER A 193 -25.32 14.46 -7.80
CA SER A 193 -26.56 13.69 -7.95
C SER A 193 -26.78 13.18 -9.37
N GLY A 194 -26.98 11.87 -9.51
CA GLY A 194 -27.15 11.20 -10.81
C GLY A 194 -25.84 10.83 -11.50
N SER A 195 -24.69 11.09 -10.89
CA SER A 195 -23.42 10.48 -11.31
C SER A 195 -23.43 8.98 -11.05
N LYS A 196 -22.63 8.24 -11.79
CA LYS A 196 -22.53 6.78 -11.63
C LYS A 196 -21.16 6.26 -12.09
N PRO A 197 -20.73 5.10 -11.57
CA PRO A 197 -19.60 4.39 -12.16
C PRO A 197 -19.98 3.87 -13.54
N ILE A 198 -19.08 4.05 -14.51
CA ILE A 198 -19.21 3.56 -15.89
C ILE A 198 -18.15 2.52 -16.26
N PHE A 199 -17.17 2.32 -15.39
CA PHE A 199 -16.16 1.26 -15.41
C PHE A 199 -15.54 1.13 -14.02
N THR A 200 -15.19 -0.09 -13.62
CA THR A 200 -14.59 -0.36 -12.31
C THR A 200 -13.48 -1.41 -12.41
N SER A 201 -12.67 -1.53 -11.38
CA SER A 201 -11.66 -2.60 -11.27
C SER A 201 -12.26 -4.01 -11.28
N ALA A 202 -13.55 -4.17 -10.91
CA ALA A 202 -14.26 -5.45 -11.00
C ALA A 202 -14.47 -5.92 -12.46
N ASP A 203 -14.39 -5.01 -13.43
CA ASP A 203 -14.44 -5.33 -14.87
C ASP A 203 -13.11 -5.88 -15.39
N ALA A 204 -12.02 -5.76 -14.60
CA ALA A 204 -10.68 -6.26 -14.90
C ALA A 204 -9.98 -6.78 -13.62
N PRO A 205 -10.49 -7.83 -12.95
CA PRO A 205 -9.95 -8.32 -11.68
C PRO A 205 -8.47 -8.67 -11.77
N GLY A 206 -7.66 -8.19 -10.81
CA GLY A 206 -6.22 -8.41 -10.76
C GLY A 206 -5.39 -7.44 -11.62
N ILE A 207 -6.00 -6.42 -12.22
CA ILE A 207 -5.24 -5.33 -12.86
C ILE A 207 -4.55 -4.45 -11.83
N ILE A 208 -5.11 -4.34 -10.62
CA ILE A 208 -4.59 -3.56 -9.50
C ILE A 208 -4.45 -4.50 -8.30
N TYR A 209 -3.22 -4.81 -7.95
CA TYR A 209 -2.86 -5.44 -6.67
C TYR A 209 -2.20 -4.40 -5.79
N ASP A 210 -2.53 -4.45 -4.51
CA ASP A 210 -2.03 -3.57 -3.47
C ASP A 210 -1.05 -4.33 -2.59
N LEU A 211 0.17 -3.79 -2.42
CA LEU A 211 1.24 -4.46 -1.71
C LEU A 211 1.93 -3.52 -0.71
N LEU A 212 2.59 -4.12 0.27
CA LEU A 212 3.65 -3.45 1.02
C LEU A 212 4.98 -3.63 0.29
N PHE A 213 5.50 -2.53 -0.23
CA PHE A 213 6.80 -2.46 -0.87
C PHE A 213 7.86 -1.91 0.09
N VAL A 214 8.98 -2.59 0.17
CA VAL A 214 10.06 -2.31 1.13
C VAL A 214 11.34 -1.94 0.38
N ASP A 215 12.12 -1.05 0.96
CA ASP A 215 13.49 -0.77 0.51
C ASP A 215 14.36 -2.03 0.62
N ALA A 216 15.07 -2.38 -0.46
CA ALA A 216 15.82 -3.62 -0.54
C ALA A 216 16.96 -3.70 0.51
N GLU A 217 17.60 -2.57 0.84
CA GLU A 217 18.64 -2.51 1.87
C GLU A 217 18.03 -2.69 3.27
N SER A 218 16.88 -2.07 3.53
CA SER A 218 16.11 -2.26 4.77
C SER A 218 15.64 -3.71 4.91
N LEU A 219 15.16 -4.33 3.81
CA LEU A 219 14.74 -5.73 3.80
C LEU A 219 15.88 -6.67 4.16
N GLU A 220 17.07 -6.49 3.57
CA GLU A 220 18.24 -7.29 3.87
C GLU A 220 18.74 -7.07 5.31
N ALA A 221 18.86 -5.82 5.75
CA ALA A 221 19.40 -5.47 7.06
C ALA A 221 18.46 -5.82 8.23
N ARG A 222 17.14 -5.82 8.00
CA ARG A 222 16.09 -5.94 9.02
C ARG A 222 15.10 -7.08 8.72
N ARG A 223 15.56 -8.17 8.04
CA ARG A 223 14.69 -9.26 7.58
C ARG A 223 13.80 -9.86 8.67
N ASP A 224 14.34 -10.05 9.88
CA ASP A 224 13.58 -10.61 11.01
C ASP A 224 12.49 -9.66 11.49
N ASP A 225 12.70 -8.35 11.42
CA ASP A 225 11.68 -7.36 11.79
C ASP A 225 10.59 -7.29 10.70
N TRP A 226 10.95 -7.32 9.42
CA TRP A 226 9.98 -7.41 8.33
C TRP A 226 9.16 -8.69 8.40
N LYS A 227 9.75 -9.81 8.80
CA LYS A 227 9.00 -11.07 9.03
C LYS A 227 7.92 -10.90 10.11
N LYS A 228 8.20 -10.15 11.19
CA LYS A 228 7.21 -9.84 12.21
C LYS A 228 6.09 -8.95 11.67
N VAL A 229 6.41 -8.00 10.80
CA VAL A 229 5.40 -7.18 10.09
C VAL A 229 4.47 -8.07 9.25
N VAL A 230 5.02 -9.04 8.51
CA VAL A 230 4.23 -10.03 7.74
C VAL A 230 3.32 -10.85 8.66
N LYS A 231 3.82 -11.30 9.83
CA LYS A 231 3.00 -12.03 10.82
C LYS A 231 1.82 -11.18 11.32
N VAL A 232 2.07 -9.91 11.64
CA VAL A 232 1.01 -9.00 12.06
C VAL A 232 -0.01 -8.79 10.95
N TRP A 233 0.42 -8.71 9.68
CA TRP A 233 -0.50 -8.60 8.56
C TRP A 233 -1.47 -9.78 8.48
N TYR A 234 -0.99 -11.02 8.53
CA TYR A 234 -1.88 -12.17 8.48
C TYR A 234 -2.76 -12.32 9.71
N ARG A 235 -2.30 -11.87 10.89
CA ARG A 235 -3.15 -11.75 12.07
C ARG A 235 -4.28 -10.71 11.87
N ILE A 236 -4.00 -9.60 11.17
CA ILE A 236 -5.03 -8.63 10.78
C ILE A 236 -6.04 -9.27 9.82
N VAL A 237 -5.56 -10.02 8.83
CA VAL A 237 -6.42 -10.70 7.87
C VAL A 237 -7.34 -11.72 8.56
N GLU A 238 -6.81 -12.54 9.46
CA GLU A 238 -7.62 -13.47 10.27
C GLU A 238 -8.71 -12.73 11.07
N PHE A 239 -8.34 -11.62 11.70
CA PHE A 239 -9.29 -10.79 12.44
C PHE A 239 -10.40 -10.22 11.56
N LEU A 240 -10.07 -9.77 10.33
CA LEU A 240 -11.03 -9.23 9.37
C LEU A 240 -11.95 -10.29 8.75
N LYS A 241 -11.48 -11.55 8.64
CA LYS A 241 -12.25 -12.67 8.09
C LYS A 241 -13.17 -13.32 9.13
N ASP A 242 -13.03 -12.99 10.40
CA ASP A 242 -13.89 -13.47 11.48
C ASP A 242 -15.10 -12.53 11.64
N GLU A 243 -16.29 -13.05 11.36
CA GLU A 243 -17.55 -12.29 11.43
C GLU A 243 -17.80 -11.70 12.82
N ASP A 244 -17.33 -12.36 13.90
CA ASP A 244 -17.47 -11.87 15.27
C ASP A 244 -16.68 -10.57 15.54
N ASN A 245 -15.69 -10.26 14.70
CA ASN A 245 -14.85 -9.07 14.82
C ASN A 245 -15.26 -7.92 13.87
N LEU A 246 -16.26 -8.13 13.00
CA LEU A 246 -16.61 -7.18 11.95
C LEU A 246 -16.95 -5.80 12.48
N ASP A 247 -17.79 -5.72 13.52
CA ASP A 247 -18.20 -4.43 14.10
C ASP A 247 -16.98 -3.66 14.65
N GLU A 248 -16.08 -4.34 15.38
CA GLU A 248 -14.85 -3.70 15.91
C GLU A 248 -13.92 -3.28 14.77
N ALA A 249 -13.79 -4.09 13.72
CA ALA A 249 -13.00 -3.76 12.55
C ALA A 249 -13.53 -2.49 11.88
N LEU A 250 -14.84 -2.43 11.61
CA LEU A 250 -15.49 -1.27 11.00
C LEU A 250 -15.30 0.00 11.83
N GLU A 251 -15.43 -0.08 13.17
CA GLU A 251 -15.18 1.06 14.05
C GLU A 251 -13.74 1.58 13.94
N ILE A 252 -12.75 0.68 13.88
CA ILE A 252 -11.34 1.07 13.79
C ILE A 252 -11.05 1.71 12.44
N LEU A 253 -11.48 1.09 11.34
CA LEU A 253 -11.14 1.49 9.99
C LEU A 253 -11.85 2.78 9.58
N SER A 254 -13.15 2.89 9.86
CA SER A 254 -13.96 4.07 9.56
C SER A 254 -13.48 5.32 10.31
N ALA A 255 -13.07 5.14 11.58
CA ALA A 255 -12.51 6.23 12.39
C ALA A 255 -11.24 6.84 11.76
N ARG A 256 -10.43 6.02 11.07
CA ARG A 256 -9.19 6.50 10.43
C ARG A 256 -9.48 7.46 9.28
N VAL A 257 -10.49 7.19 8.49
CA VAL A 257 -10.91 8.01 7.33
C VAL A 257 -12.06 8.98 7.66
N SER A 258 -12.45 9.08 8.96
CA SER A 258 -13.42 10.05 9.46
C SER A 258 -14.82 9.93 8.85
N ILE A 259 -15.28 8.70 8.59
CA ILE A 259 -16.65 8.38 8.17
C ILE A 259 -17.32 7.43 9.18
N SER A 260 -18.62 7.13 9.01
CA SER A 260 -19.29 6.15 9.88
C SER A 260 -18.97 4.71 9.48
N PRO A 261 -19.10 3.73 10.41
CA PRO A 261 -18.95 2.31 10.09
C PRO A 261 -19.87 1.86 8.94
N GLU A 262 -21.12 2.32 8.90
CA GLU A 262 -22.10 2.00 7.86
C GLU A 262 -21.68 2.55 6.48
N GLU A 263 -20.97 3.68 6.45
CA GLU A 263 -20.43 4.25 5.21
C GLU A 263 -19.17 3.51 4.75
N TYR A 264 -18.40 2.92 5.69
CA TYR A 264 -17.17 2.19 5.38
C TYR A 264 -17.44 0.74 4.95
N GLU A 265 -18.48 0.09 5.48
CA GLU A 265 -18.79 -1.33 5.23
C GLU A 265 -18.81 -1.71 3.73
N PRO A 266 -19.41 -0.91 2.80
CA PRO A 266 -19.39 -1.22 1.37
C PRO A 266 -17.98 -1.29 0.76
N PHE A 267 -16.97 -0.68 1.37
CA PHE A 267 -15.61 -0.69 0.86
C PHE A 267 -14.97 -2.08 0.93
N PHE A 268 -15.39 -2.93 1.89
CA PHE A 268 -14.96 -4.32 1.94
C PHE A 268 -15.38 -5.11 0.70
N ALA A 269 -16.56 -4.84 0.16
CA ALA A 269 -17.04 -5.53 -1.04
C ALA A 269 -16.18 -5.23 -2.27
N GLY A 270 -15.62 -4.03 -2.33
CA GLY A 270 -14.78 -3.55 -3.43
C GLY A 270 -13.26 -3.67 -3.18
N THR A 271 -12.86 -4.22 -2.01
CA THR A 271 -11.46 -4.46 -1.63
C THR A 271 -11.29 -5.92 -1.21
N TYR A 272 -10.71 -6.74 -2.08
CA TYR A 272 -10.59 -8.16 -1.81
C TYR A 272 -9.31 -8.44 -1.02
N ILE A 273 -9.41 -8.38 0.32
CA ILE A 273 -8.31 -8.73 1.22
C ILE A 273 -8.08 -10.23 1.19
N LEU A 274 -6.85 -10.65 0.87
CA LEU A 274 -6.48 -12.03 0.61
C LEU A 274 -6.14 -12.76 1.91
N SER A 275 -6.81 -13.90 2.15
CA SER A 275 -6.42 -14.83 3.21
C SER A 275 -5.07 -15.50 2.91
N ALA A 276 -4.54 -16.19 3.92
CA ALA A 276 -3.32 -17.00 3.79
C ALA A 276 -3.41 -18.05 2.67
N GLU A 277 -4.60 -18.66 2.49
CA GLU A 277 -4.84 -19.66 1.46
C GLU A 277 -5.00 -19.03 0.07
N GLU A 278 -5.68 -17.89 -0.01
CA GLU A 278 -5.98 -17.20 -1.27
C GLU A 278 -4.76 -16.53 -1.88
N VAL A 279 -3.79 -16.08 -1.06
CA VAL A 279 -2.62 -15.35 -1.56
C VAL A 279 -1.57 -16.28 -2.20
N VAL A 280 -1.47 -17.54 -1.77
CA VAL A 280 -0.44 -18.48 -2.26
C VAL A 280 -0.48 -18.65 -3.78
N PRO A 281 -1.63 -18.97 -4.43
CA PRO A 281 -1.67 -19.13 -5.89
C PRO A 281 -1.37 -17.82 -6.65
N ILE A 282 -1.61 -16.63 -6.04
CA ILE A 282 -1.32 -15.34 -6.68
C ILE A 282 0.18 -15.08 -6.76
N TRP A 283 0.97 -15.61 -5.81
CA TRP A 283 2.42 -15.58 -5.85
C TRP A 283 3.04 -16.61 -6.81
N GLU A 284 2.26 -17.51 -7.42
CA GLU A 284 2.78 -18.40 -8.45
C GLU A 284 3.04 -17.64 -9.74
N LYS A 285 4.21 -17.87 -10.35
CA LYS A 285 4.58 -17.21 -11.61
C LYS A 285 3.73 -17.76 -12.75
N SER A 286 2.85 -16.91 -13.27
CA SER A 286 2.08 -17.19 -14.47
C SER A 286 1.75 -15.91 -15.23
N GLU A 287 1.32 -16.07 -16.49
CA GLU A 287 0.84 -14.96 -17.31
C GLU A 287 -0.57 -14.53 -16.90
N GLY A 288 -0.93 -13.27 -17.20
CA GLY A 288 -2.27 -12.73 -16.98
C GLY A 288 -2.54 -12.22 -15.55
N LEU A 289 -3.75 -11.73 -15.35
CA LEU A 289 -4.13 -10.97 -14.14
C LEU A 289 -4.32 -11.84 -12.88
N GLY A 290 -4.41 -13.14 -13.00
CA GLY A 290 -4.55 -14.08 -11.87
C GLY A 290 -3.26 -14.30 -11.07
N SER A 291 -2.13 -13.75 -11.52
CA SER A 291 -0.83 -13.79 -10.84
C SER A 291 -0.28 -12.39 -10.68
N ILE A 292 0.33 -12.12 -9.53
CA ILE A 292 1.01 -10.84 -9.32
C ILE A 292 2.12 -10.60 -10.34
N TYR A 293 2.84 -11.65 -10.76
CA TYR A 293 3.87 -11.53 -11.78
C TYR A 293 3.29 -11.15 -13.14
N GLY A 294 2.21 -11.81 -13.58
CA GLY A 294 1.54 -11.48 -14.83
C GLY A 294 0.91 -10.10 -14.82
N SER A 295 0.24 -9.73 -13.72
CA SER A 295 -0.32 -8.38 -13.55
C SER A 295 0.77 -7.30 -13.60
N THR A 296 1.91 -7.53 -12.94
CA THR A 296 3.01 -6.56 -12.92
C THR A 296 3.66 -6.42 -14.32
N VAL A 297 3.77 -7.51 -15.10
CA VAL A 297 4.22 -7.42 -16.51
C VAL A 297 3.23 -6.62 -17.35
N ILE A 298 1.92 -6.84 -17.19
CA ILE A 298 0.90 -6.06 -17.92
C ILE A 298 0.97 -4.58 -17.55
N SER A 299 1.22 -4.25 -16.28
CA SER A 299 1.41 -2.87 -15.83
C SER A 299 2.69 -2.24 -16.44
N ASP A 300 3.78 -3.00 -16.55
CA ASP A 300 5.02 -2.53 -17.19
C ASP A 300 4.80 -2.25 -18.69
N GLU A 301 4.18 -3.18 -19.42
CA GLU A 301 3.82 -3.00 -20.84
C GLU A 301 2.92 -1.78 -21.05
N PHE A 302 1.96 -1.56 -20.15
CA PHE A 302 1.10 -0.39 -20.14
C PHE A 302 1.91 0.90 -19.95
N ASN A 303 2.76 0.96 -18.93
CA ASN A 303 3.55 2.14 -18.63
C ASN A 303 4.51 2.52 -19.78
N VAL A 304 5.10 1.53 -20.45
CA VAL A 304 5.92 1.77 -21.64
C VAL A 304 5.07 2.23 -22.83
N LYS A 305 3.92 1.58 -23.07
CA LYS A 305 3.01 1.92 -24.18
C LYS A 305 2.50 3.36 -24.11
N TYR A 306 2.20 3.84 -22.90
CA TYR A 306 1.67 5.18 -22.67
C TYR A 306 2.75 6.19 -22.21
N GLU A 307 4.03 5.84 -22.40
CA GLU A 307 5.18 6.73 -22.20
C GLU A 307 5.30 7.26 -20.75
N VAL A 308 4.79 6.50 -19.74
CA VAL A 308 5.02 6.80 -18.33
C VAL A 308 6.51 6.69 -18.01
N TYR A 309 7.18 5.71 -18.63
CA TYR A 309 8.64 5.61 -18.71
C TYR A 309 9.07 4.95 -20.01
N GLU A 310 10.37 5.12 -20.39
CA GLU A 310 10.85 4.83 -21.76
C GLU A 310 11.08 3.34 -22.05
N LYS A 311 11.39 2.51 -21.04
CA LYS A 311 11.90 1.14 -21.26
C LYS A 311 11.30 0.16 -20.28
N PRO A 312 11.03 -1.09 -20.72
CA PRO A 312 10.61 -2.16 -19.81
C PRO A 312 11.58 -2.37 -18.65
N LEU A 313 11.00 -2.68 -17.50
CA LEU A 313 11.73 -2.96 -16.26
C LEU A 313 11.87 -4.48 -16.05
N GLU A 314 12.79 -4.89 -15.19
CA GLU A 314 12.90 -6.28 -14.73
C GLU A 314 11.88 -6.54 -13.61
N THR A 315 10.60 -6.70 -13.97
CA THR A 315 9.45 -6.72 -13.06
C THR A 315 9.56 -7.74 -11.94
N GLU A 316 10.22 -8.90 -12.18
CA GLU A 316 10.44 -9.91 -11.15
C GLU A 316 11.29 -9.43 -9.96
N LYS A 317 12.12 -8.41 -10.15
CA LYS A 317 12.94 -7.84 -9.06
C LYS A 317 12.12 -7.01 -8.06
N TYR A 318 10.91 -6.66 -8.43
CA TYR A 318 9.98 -5.92 -7.56
C TYR A 318 9.14 -6.82 -6.65
N LEU A 319 9.34 -8.16 -6.70
CA LEU A 319 8.48 -9.13 -6.02
C LEU A 319 9.32 -10.17 -5.29
N ASP A 320 9.12 -10.33 -3.97
CA ASP A 320 9.75 -11.36 -3.16
C ASP A 320 8.73 -12.01 -2.20
N PRO A 321 8.20 -13.20 -2.52
CA PRO A 321 7.26 -13.91 -1.67
C PRO A 321 7.90 -14.59 -0.45
N SER A 322 9.23 -14.58 -0.32
CA SER A 322 9.93 -15.46 0.61
C SER A 322 9.48 -15.28 2.07
N LEU A 323 9.34 -14.04 2.56
CA LEU A 323 8.87 -13.78 3.92
C LEU A 323 7.42 -14.19 4.13
N THR A 324 6.55 -13.89 3.16
CA THR A 324 5.16 -14.33 3.19
C THR A 324 5.08 -15.85 3.28
N MET A 325 5.78 -16.60 2.41
CA MET A 325 5.75 -18.05 2.41
C MET A 325 6.33 -18.66 3.69
N GLU A 326 7.40 -18.09 4.26
CA GLU A 326 7.94 -18.50 5.55
C GLU A 326 6.91 -18.36 6.68
N VAL A 327 6.24 -17.20 6.75
CA VAL A 327 5.23 -16.92 7.78
C VAL A 327 4.03 -17.85 7.64
N LEU A 328 3.52 -18.05 6.42
CA LEU A 328 2.38 -18.94 6.17
C LEU A 328 2.70 -20.39 6.52
N ALA A 329 3.94 -20.84 6.28
CA ALA A 329 4.38 -22.17 6.70
C ALA A 329 4.41 -22.32 8.22
N GLU A 330 4.87 -21.30 8.96
CA GLU A 330 4.87 -21.30 10.44
C GLU A 330 3.46 -21.24 11.04
N MET A 331 2.51 -20.59 10.39
CA MET A 331 1.10 -20.53 10.83
C MET A 331 0.35 -21.85 10.62
N ALA A 332 0.81 -22.68 9.70
CA ALA A 332 0.21 -23.98 9.40
C ALA A 332 0.67 -25.11 10.33
N GLU A 333 1.72 -24.90 11.16
CA GLU A 333 2.25 -25.85 12.17
C GLU A 333 1.48 -25.79 13.50
#